data_d52d4df1450d7763735a855b8dde256b
#
_entry.id   d52d4df1450d7763735a855b8dde256b
#
_cell.length_a   1.000
_cell.length_b   1.000
_cell.length_c   1.000
_cell.angle_alpha   90.00
_cell.angle_beta   90.00
_cell.angle_gamma   90.00
#
_symmetry.space_group_name_H-M   'P 1'
#
loop_
_entity.id
_entity.type
_entity.pdbx_description
1 polymer ?
#
loop_
_entity_poly.entity_id
_entity_poly.type
_entity_poly.pdbx_seq_one_letter_code
_entity_poly.pdbx_strand_id
1 'polypeptide(L)'
;MTVLGFCDLGVSYGEHVAVQSFNDILHSGEWVCVIGPNGAGKSSVLRAAAGLIAYTGSVAVDQKEIPATSARWRARHIAFVPQNPLIPPDMNVEDYVLLGRNPYISYFGVESVSDRAIVADVLANLDLVGFERRMLATLSGGEIQRLVIARALAQQAPVLLLDEPTSALDIGHQQHALELVDRLRRERGLAVVSAMHDLTLAGMYADRLVLMHDGSTVARGSAEDVLTPDNLAKYYGVNARVLREPDGTIVVIPNRGRSN
;
A
#
# COMPACT_ATOMS: atom_id res chain seq x y z
N MET A 1 2.84 9.74 17.20
CA MET A 1 3.19 10.98 16.48
C MET A 1 2.50 10.91 15.13
N THR A 2 1.84 11.97 14.65
CA THR A 2 1.20 12.00 13.33
C THR A 2 2.29 11.98 12.26
N VAL A 3 2.21 11.06 11.31
CA VAL A 3 3.20 10.91 10.23
C VAL A 3 2.62 11.34 8.89
N LEU A 4 1.35 11.00 8.59
CA LEU A 4 0.65 11.36 7.35
C LEU A 4 -0.74 11.87 7.70
N GLY A 5 -1.10 13.03 7.16
CA GLY A 5 -2.42 13.65 7.33
C GLY A 5 -3.05 14.00 5.99
N PHE A 6 -4.36 13.81 5.91
CA PHE A 6 -5.21 14.21 4.79
C PHE A 6 -6.28 15.16 5.31
N CYS A 7 -6.44 16.31 4.65
CA CYS A 7 -7.49 17.27 4.97
C CYS A 7 -8.19 17.69 3.68
N ASP A 8 -9.47 17.33 3.57
CA ASP A 8 -10.34 17.60 2.44
C ASP A 8 -9.71 17.26 1.08
N LEU A 9 -8.96 16.13 1.03
CA LEU A 9 -8.32 15.66 -0.18
C LEU A 9 -9.37 15.35 -1.24
N GLY A 10 -9.34 16.08 -2.36
CA GLY A 10 -10.15 15.83 -3.55
C GLY A 10 -9.28 15.49 -4.75
N VAL A 11 -9.73 14.55 -5.60
CA VAL A 11 -9.03 14.16 -6.82
C VAL A 11 -10.01 14.10 -7.97
N SER A 12 -9.65 14.75 -9.11
CA SER A 12 -10.44 14.73 -10.34
C SER A 12 -9.57 14.40 -11.54
N TYR A 13 -10.13 13.66 -12.49
CA TYR A 13 -9.56 13.35 -13.79
C TYR A 13 -10.46 13.94 -14.88
N GLY A 14 -10.13 15.14 -15.35
CA GLY A 14 -11.04 15.93 -16.19
C GLY A 14 -12.32 16.25 -15.41
N GLU A 15 -13.47 15.87 -15.98
CA GLU A 15 -14.79 16.08 -15.35
C GLU A 15 -15.15 14.99 -14.31
N HIS A 16 -14.40 13.88 -14.28
CA HIS A 16 -14.68 12.79 -13.36
C HIS A 16 -14.06 13.05 -11.99
N VAL A 17 -14.91 13.18 -10.95
CA VAL A 17 -14.48 13.30 -9.56
C VAL A 17 -14.25 11.92 -8.99
N ALA A 18 -12.96 11.53 -8.82
CA ALA A 18 -12.58 10.23 -8.28
C ALA A 18 -12.54 10.20 -6.75
N VAL A 19 -12.24 11.33 -6.11
CA VAL A 19 -12.30 11.52 -4.65
C VAL A 19 -12.92 12.89 -4.39
N GLN A 20 -14.01 12.91 -3.60
CA GLN A 20 -14.74 14.16 -3.28
C GLN A 20 -14.12 14.89 -2.10
N SER A 21 -13.94 14.19 -0.97
CA SER A 21 -13.28 14.70 0.25
C SER A 21 -12.82 13.49 1.07
N PHE A 22 -11.52 13.33 1.19
CA PHE A 22 -10.94 12.30 2.04
C PHE A 22 -10.18 12.98 3.19
N ASN A 23 -10.56 12.60 4.41
CA ASN A 23 -9.96 13.12 5.63
C ASN A 23 -9.48 11.95 6.46
N ASP A 24 -8.20 11.92 6.82
CA ASP A 24 -7.65 10.91 7.72
C ASP A 24 -6.33 11.36 8.33
N ILE A 25 -5.94 10.72 9.43
CA ILE A 25 -4.66 10.91 10.10
C ILE A 25 -4.07 9.54 10.39
N LEU A 26 -2.83 9.35 9.99
CA LEU A 26 -2.05 8.13 10.20
C LEU A 26 -0.92 8.40 11.19
N HIS A 27 -0.78 7.51 12.15
CA HIS A 27 0.26 7.58 13.19
C HIS A 27 1.42 6.63 12.88
N SER A 28 2.58 6.89 13.50
CA SER A 28 3.73 6.00 13.45
C SER A 28 3.35 4.61 13.96
N GLY A 29 3.68 3.57 13.20
CA GLY A 29 3.35 2.19 13.52
C GLY A 29 1.88 1.79 13.28
N GLU A 30 1.06 2.66 12.70
CA GLU A 30 -0.32 2.36 12.34
C GLU A 30 -0.42 1.83 10.91
N TRP A 31 -1.32 0.87 10.70
CA TRP A 31 -1.72 0.39 9.38
C TRP A 31 -3.18 0.71 9.11
N VAL A 32 -3.43 1.60 8.16
CA VAL A 32 -4.78 1.92 7.67
C VAL A 32 -4.99 1.26 6.32
N CYS A 33 -6.08 0.51 6.16
CA CYS A 33 -6.45 -0.05 4.88
C CYS A 33 -7.69 0.65 4.30
N VAL A 34 -7.53 1.19 3.10
CA VAL A 34 -8.62 1.77 2.32
C VAL A 34 -9.26 0.66 1.49
N ILE A 35 -10.53 0.38 1.76
CA ILE A 35 -11.33 -0.65 1.08
C ILE A 35 -12.49 -0.02 0.33
N GLY A 36 -13.11 -0.75 -0.56
CA GLY A 36 -14.25 -0.29 -1.37
C GLY A 36 -14.28 -0.95 -2.74
N PRO A 37 -15.40 -0.86 -3.47
CA PRO A 37 -15.52 -1.41 -4.81
C PRO A 37 -14.53 -0.78 -5.81
N ASN A 38 -14.45 -1.37 -7.01
CA ASN A 38 -13.66 -0.79 -8.08
C ASN A 38 -14.18 0.60 -8.44
N GLY A 39 -13.27 1.55 -8.68
CA GLY A 39 -13.65 2.92 -8.97
C GLY A 39 -13.95 3.79 -7.74
N ALA A 40 -13.94 3.26 -6.52
CA ALA A 40 -14.25 4.03 -5.30
C ALA A 40 -13.25 5.15 -4.95
N GLY A 41 -12.10 5.26 -5.67
CA GLY A 41 -11.09 6.31 -5.45
C GLY A 41 -9.88 5.88 -4.63
N LYS A 42 -9.79 4.61 -4.19
CA LYS A 42 -8.70 4.09 -3.33
C LYS A 42 -7.29 4.40 -3.84
N SER A 43 -6.99 3.98 -5.08
CA SER A 43 -5.68 4.24 -5.71
C SER A 43 -5.40 5.72 -5.91
N SER A 44 -6.44 6.54 -6.12
CA SER A 44 -6.31 7.99 -6.26
C SER A 44 -5.87 8.64 -4.95
N VAL A 45 -6.40 8.21 -3.81
CA VAL A 45 -5.95 8.65 -2.48
C VAL A 45 -4.46 8.33 -2.30
N LEU A 46 -4.04 7.09 -2.58
CA LEU A 46 -2.64 6.68 -2.42
C LEU A 46 -1.70 7.44 -3.36
N ARG A 47 -2.09 7.62 -4.63
CA ARG A 47 -1.29 8.38 -5.61
C ARG A 47 -1.18 9.85 -5.26
N ALA A 48 -2.23 10.47 -4.73
CA ALA A 48 -2.19 11.84 -4.22
C ALA A 48 -1.23 11.94 -3.02
N ALA A 49 -1.31 11.00 -2.06
CA ALA A 49 -0.39 10.93 -0.93
C ALA A 49 1.08 10.74 -1.35
N ALA A 50 1.33 10.01 -2.43
CA ALA A 50 2.67 9.87 -3.02
C ALA A 50 3.14 11.13 -3.79
N GLY A 51 2.27 12.12 -3.99
CA GLY A 51 2.54 13.30 -4.80
C GLY A 51 2.72 13.01 -6.29
N LEU A 52 2.03 11.97 -6.78
CA LEU A 52 2.11 11.51 -8.17
C LEU A 52 1.02 12.09 -9.07
N ILE A 53 -0.04 12.65 -8.49
CA ILE A 53 -1.15 13.27 -9.21
C ILE A 53 -1.53 14.59 -8.56
N ALA A 54 -2.18 15.46 -9.33
CA ALA A 54 -2.76 16.70 -8.80
C ALA A 54 -3.98 16.40 -7.91
N TYR A 55 -4.17 17.21 -6.88
CA TYR A 55 -5.28 17.11 -5.95
C TYR A 55 -5.64 18.46 -5.37
N THR A 56 -6.80 18.57 -4.74
CA THR A 56 -7.24 19.69 -3.93
C THR A 56 -7.20 19.32 -2.44
N GLY A 57 -7.31 20.30 -1.55
CA GLY A 57 -7.13 20.08 -0.11
C GLY A 57 -5.66 19.96 0.28
N SER A 58 -5.37 19.23 1.34
CA SER A 58 -4.04 19.13 1.92
C SER A 58 -3.64 17.68 2.15
N VAL A 59 -2.38 17.35 1.81
CA VAL A 59 -1.69 16.12 2.21
C VAL A 59 -0.34 16.51 2.79
N ALA A 60 -0.11 16.16 4.05
CA ALA A 60 1.12 16.49 4.75
C ALA A 60 1.79 15.26 5.36
N VAL A 61 3.13 15.20 5.28
CA VAL A 61 3.96 14.22 5.98
C VAL A 61 4.84 14.98 6.96
N ASP A 62 4.83 14.56 8.23
CA ASP A 62 5.54 15.25 9.31
C ASP A 62 5.28 16.78 9.31
N GLN A 63 4.00 17.18 9.14
CA GLN A 63 3.53 18.56 9.07
C GLN A 63 4.04 19.36 7.85
N LYS A 64 4.65 18.71 6.86
CA LYS A 64 5.09 19.34 5.62
C LYS A 64 4.16 18.97 4.47
N GLU A 65 3.56 19.98 3.85
CA GLU A 65 2.71 19.81 2.68
C GLU A 65 3.47 19.18 1.51
N ILE A 66 2.91 18.14 0.90
CA ILE A 66 3.54 17.41 -0.21
C ILE A 66 3.93 18.31 -1.38
N PRO A 67 3.08 19.25 -1.86
CA PRO A 67 3.45 20.14 -2.97
C PRO A 67 4.62 21.05 -2.67
N ALA A 68 4.84 21.40 -1.41
CA ALA A 68 5.95 22.26 -0.98
C ALA A 68 7.29 21.54 -0.86
N THR A 69 7.33 20.20 -1.06
CA THR A 69 8.52 19.39 -0.90
C THR A 69 9.18 19.03 -2.23
N SER A 70 10.50 18.83 -2.21
CA SER A 70 11.22 18.30 -3.38
C SER A 70 10.91 16.81 -3.59
N ALA A 71 11.04 16.35 -4.85
CA ALA A 71 10.88 14.91 -5.16
C ALA A 71 11.82 14.03 -4.31
N ARG A 72 13.05 14.49 -4.07
CA ARG A 72 14.02 13.78 -3.22
C ARG A 72 13.59 13.70 -1.76
N TRP A 73 12.99 14.78 -1.24
CA TRP A 73 12.44 14.77 0.11
C TRP A 73 11.27 13.79 0.21
N ARG A 74 10.31 13.84 -0.74
CA ARG A 74 9.18 12.90 -0.78
C ARG A 74 9.67 11.45 -0.82
N ALA A 75 10.62 11.16 -1.70
CA ALA A 75 11.17 9.82 -1.83
C ALA A 75 11.94 9.33 -0.58
N ARG A 76 12.34 10.20 0.34
CA ARG A 76 12.89 9.80 1.65
C ARG A 76 11.83 9.58 2.72
N HIS A 77 10.60 10.03 2.48
CA HIS A 77 9.53 10.00 3.49
C HIS A 77 8.37 9.10 3.08
N ILE A 78 8.19 8.84 1.79
CA ILE A 78 7.09 8.04 1.26
C ILE A 78 7.65 7.01 0.27
N ALA A 79 7.43 5.73 0.54
CA ALA A 79 7.60 4.66 -0.43
C ALA A 79 6.24 4.26 -1.00
N PHE A 80 6.18 3.97 -2.30
CA PHE A 80 4.95 3.62 -2.98
C PHE A 80 5.11 2.33 -3.80
N VAL A 81 4.24 1.37 -3.57
CA VAL A 81 4.06 0.14 -4.34
C VAL A 81 2.81 0.30 -5.20
N PRO A 82 2.93 0.51 -6.51
CA PRO A 82 1.78 0.64 -7.39
C PRO A 82 1.19 -0.73 -7.74
N GLN A 83 -0.10 -0.77 -8.07
CA GLN A 83 -0.80 -1.95 -8.56
C GLN A 83 -0.18 -2.50 -9.86
N ASN A 84 0.14 -1.62 -10.80
CA ASN A 84 0.75 -1.95 -12.09
C ASN A 84 2.13 -1.28 -12.19
N PRO A 85 3.20 -1.92 -11.73
CA PRO A 85 4.53 -1.35 -11.77
C PRO A 85 5.11 -1.36 -13.19
N LEU A 86 5.84 -0.30 -13.55
CA LEU A 86 6.69 -0.32 -14.73
C LEU A 86 7.96 -1.13 -14.43
N ILE A 87 8.16 -2.22 -15.16
CA ILE A 87 9.30 -3.12 -14.99
C ILE A 87 10.21 -2.99 -16.22
N PRO A 88 11.43 -2.42 -16.07
CA PRO A 88 12.41 -2.36 -17.14
C PRO A 88 12.92 -3.78 -17.47
N PRO A 89 12.70 -4.29 -18.69
CA PRO A 89 13.05 -5.68 -19.02
C PRO A 89 14.57 -5.95 -19.00
N ASP A 90 15.37 -4.93 -19.27
CA ASP A 90 16.83 -5.01 -19.42
C ASP A 90 17.60 -4.73 -18.12
N MET A 91 16.93 -4.74 -16.99
CA MET A 91 17.53 -4.56 -15.66
C MET A 91 17.56 -5.87 -14.90
N ASN A 92 18.55 -6.08 -14.05
CA ASN A 92 18.58 -7.20 -13.13
C ASN A 92 17.88 -6.87 -11.80
N VAL A 93 17.66 -7.89 -10.96
CA VAL A 93 16.95 -7.80 -9.69
C VAL A 93 17.64 -6.85 -8.71
N GLU A 94 18.98 -7.02 -8.52
CA GLU A 94 19.75 -6.20 -7.58
C GLU A 94 19.68 -4.71 -7.94
N ASP A 95 19.92 -4.38 -9.22
CA ASP A 95 19.90 -3.02 -9.71
C ASP A 95 18.52 -2.38 -9.55
N TYR A 96 17.44 -3.15 -9.80
CA TYR A 96 16.09 -2.64 -9.62
C TYR A 96 15.76 -2.31 -8.17
N VAL A 97 16.15 -3.17 -7.22
CA VAL A 97 15.93 -2.90 -5.79
C VAL A 97 16.80 -1.74 -5.32
N LEU A 98 18.02 -1.63 -5.87
CA LEU A 98 18.94 -0.53 -5.59
C LEU A 98 18.38 0.85 -6.00
N LEU A 99 17.46 0.93 -6.99
CA LEU A 99 16.73 2.17 -7.28
C LEU A 99 15.99 2.73 -6.05
N GLY A 100 15.61 1.89 -5.11
CA GLY A 100 15.04 2.33 -3.83
C GLY A 100 16.01 3.19 -3.00
N ARG A 101 17.32 3.06 -3.24
CA ARG A 101 18.35 3.84 -2.56
C ARG A 101 18.68 5.19 -3.23
N ASN A 102 18.18 5.44 -4.46
CA ASN A 102 18.44 6.69 -5.18
C ASN A 102 18.22 7.98 -4.36
N PRO A 103 17.22 8.10 -3.47
CA PRO A 103 17.05 9.31 -2.66
C PRO A 103 18.24 9.61 -1.75
N TYR A 104 19.07 8.61 -1.44
CA TYR A 104 20.21 8.73 -0.53
C TYR A 104 21.54 8.92 -1.28
N ILE A 105 21.61 8.51 -2.54
CA ILE A 105 22.80 8.64 -3.38
C ILE A 105 22.89 10.08 -3.92
N SER A 106 24.08 10.69 -3.87
CA SER A 106 24.29 12.03 -4.45
C SER A 106 24.20 11.98 -5.98
N TYR A 107 23.98 13.14 -6.63
CA TYR A 107 23.78 13.20 -8.09
C TYR A 107 24.96 12.62 -8.90
N PHE A 108 26.20 12.79 -8.41
CA PHE A 108 27.42 12.21 -9.00
C PHE A 108 28.00 11.07 -8.15
N GLY A 109 27.22 10.55 -7.19
CA GLY A 109 27.66 9.49 -6.30
C GLY A 109 27.38 8.11 -6.85
N VAL A 110 28.06 7.15 -6.26
CA VAL A 110 27.77 5.73 -6.43
C VAL A 110 27.17 5.19 -5.14
N GLU A 111 26.51 4.05 -5.24
CA GLU A 111 25.94 3.33 -4.10
C GLU A 111 27.06 2.95 -3.10
N SER A 112 26.73 3.03 -1.83
CA SER A 112 27.62 2.66 -0.73
C SER A 112 27.52 1.16 -0.41
N VAL A 113 28.49 0.64 0.34
CA VAL A 113 28.43 -0.71 0.91
C VAL A 113 27.16 -0.89 1.77
N SER A 114 26.76 0.15 2.49
CA SER A 114 25.53 0.15 3.28
C SER A 114 24.29 0.02 2.41
N ASP A 115 24.21 0.69 1.25
CA ASP A 115 23.08 0.58 0.33
C ASP A 115 22.94 -0.85 -0.21
N ARG A 116 24.03 -1.48 -0.60
CA ARG A 116 24.06 -2.89 -1.03
C ARG A 116 23.67 -3.85 0.08
N ALA A 117 24.10 -3.60 1.32
CA ALA A 117 23.69 -4.41 2.47
C ALA A 117 22.17 -4.33 2.73
N ILE A 118 21.56 -3.14 2.61
CA ILE A 118 20.12 -2.95 2.71
C ILE A 118 19.39 -3.74 1.61
N VAL A 119 19.90 -3.68 0.37
CA VAL A 119 19.32 -4.44 -0.76
C VAL A 119 19.38 -5.94 -0.49
N ALA A 120 20.53 -6.46 -0.05
CA ALA A 120 20.69 -7.88 0.28
C ALA A 120 19.74 -8.33 1.40
N ASP A 121 19.60 -7.54 2.47
CA ASP A 121 18.66 -7.81 3.57
C ASP A 121 17.20 -7.88 3.08
N VAL A 122 16.78 -6.93 2.27
CA VAL A 122 15.41 -6.90 1.75
C VAL A 122 15.15 -8.05 0.78
N LEU A 123 16.11 -8.40 -0.08
CA LEU A 123 16.00 -9.56 -0.97
C LEU A 123 15.86 -10.87 -0.17
N ALA A 124 16.65 -11.02 0.92
CA ALA A 124 16.56 -12.19 1.79
C ALA A 124 15.19 -12.28 2.49
N ASN A 125 14.65 -11.16 2.95
CA ASN A 125 13.36 -11.11 3.62
C ASN A 125 12.15 -11.38 2.70
N LEU A 126 12.32 -11.36 1.36
CA LEU A 126 11.27 -11.60 0.37
C LEU A 126 11.52 -12.84 -0.50
N ASP A 127 12.37 -13.77 -0.06
CA ASP A 127 12.71 -15.01 -0.78
C ASP A 127 13.21 -14.75 -2.21
N LEU A 128 14.08 -13.74 -2.36
CA LEU A 128 14.70 -13.36 -3.62
C LEU A 128 16.22 -13.59 -3.61
N VAL A 129 16.75 -14.34 -2.63
CA VAL A 129 18.17 -14.74 -2.60
C VAL A 129 18.48 -15.64 -3.79
N GLY A 130 19.58 -15.35 -4.48
CA GLY A 130 19.98 -16.05 -5.71
C GLY A 130 19.35 -15.51 -6.99
N PHE A 131 18.50 -14.47 -6.87
CA PHE A 131 17.89 -13.82 -8.02
C PHE A 131 18.65 -12.55 -8.46
N GLU A 132 19.64 -12.12 -7.73
CA GLU A 132 20.30 -10.81 -7.85
C GLU A 132 20.67 -10.45 -9.28
N ARG A 133 21.19 -11.43 -10.04
CA ARG A 133 21.64 -11.26 -11.43
C ARG A 133 20.61 -11.67 -12.48
N ARG A 134 19.44 -12.16 -12.08
CA ARG A 134 18.37 -12.50 -13.03
C ARG A 134 17.80 -11.23 -13.65
N MET A 135 17.54 -11.30 -14.97
CA MET A 135 16.89 -10.20 -15.71
C MET A 135 15.40 -10.16 -15.34
N LEU A 136 14.85 -8.95 -15.18
CA LEU A 136 13.45 -8.77 -14.77
C LEU A 136 12.46 -9.38 -15.76
N ALA A 137 12.78 -9.41 -17.06
CA ALA A 137 11.99 -10.08 -18.08
C ALA A 137 11.81 -11.58 -17.87
N THR A 138 12.64 -12.22 -17.02
CA THR A 138 12.58 -13.66 -16.76
C THR A 138 11.80 -14.04 -15.50
N LEU A 139 11.28 -13.04 -14.78
CA LEU A 139 10.56 -13.24 -13.53
C LEU A 139 9.08 -13.53 -13.77
N SER A 140 8.50 -14.38 -12.93
CA SER A 140 7.06 -14.58 -12.85
C SER A 140 6.36 -13.36 -12.25
N GLY A 141 5.04 -13.24 -12.40
CA GLY A 141 4.25 -12.14 -11.84
C GLY A 141 4.40 -12.03 -10.31
N GLY A 142 4.43 -13.15 -9.60
CA GLY A 142 4.64 -13.18 -8.16
C GLY A 142 6.05 -12.74 -7.75
N GLU A 143 7.10 -13.15 -8.49
CA GLU A 143 8.47 -12.69 -8.26
C GLU A 143 8.60 -11.18 -8.50
N ILE A 144 7.95 -10.65 -9.54
CA ILE A 144 7.90 -9.21 -9.83
C ILE A 144 7.21 -8.46 -8.68
N GLN A 145 6.09 -8.96 -8.17
CA GLN A 145 5.37 -8.30 -7.08
C GLN A 145 6.22 -8.22 -5.81
N ARG A 146 6.88 -9.32 -5.42
CA ARG A 146 7.83 -9.32 -4.29
C ARG A 146 8.99 -8.35 -4.53
N LEU A 147 9.51 -8.31 -5.75
CA LEU A 147 10.57 -7.39 -6.14
C LEU A 147 10.18 -5.92 -6.03
N VAL A 148 8.96 -5.56 -6.41
CA VAL A 148 8.46 -4.18 -6.28
C VAL A 148 8.32 -3.77 -4.81
N ILE A 149 7.85 -4.69 -3.96
CA ILE A 149 7.82 -4.50 -2.51
C ILE A 149 9.26 -4.36 -1.97
N ALA A 150 10.20 -5.20 -2.44
CA ALA A 150 11.61 -5.11 -2.07
C ALA A 150 12.19 -3.71 -2.35
N ARG A 151 11.96 -3.17 -3.54
CA ARG A 151 12.41 -1.81 -3.89
C ARG A 151 11.81 -0.75 -2.96
N ALA A 152 10.53 -0.84 -2.64
CA ALA A 152 9.88 0.11 -1.74
C ALA A 152 10.43 0.01 -0.30
N LEU A 153 10.69 -1.19 0.19
CA LEU A 153 11.27 -1.41 1.52
C LEU A 153 12.75 -0.98 1.59
N ALA A 154 13.51 -1.18 0.51
CA ALA A 154 14.90 -0.70 0.41
C ALA A 154 15.00 0.83 0.52
N GLN A 155 13.95 1.55 0.19
CA GLN A 155 13.85 3.01 0.35
C GLN A 155 13.90 3.46 1.81
N GLN A 156 13.49 2.60 2.77
CA GLN A 156 13.48 2.90 4.22
C GLN A 156 12.72 4.19 4.58
N ALA A 157 11.67 4.50 3.84
CA ALA A 157 10.80 5.63 4.13
C ALA A 157 9.90 5.33 5.34
N PRO A 158 9.57 6.33 6.19
CA PRO A 158 8.68 6.12 7.35
C PRO A 158 7.21 5.88 6.97
N VAL A 159 6.80 6.22 5.75
CA VAL A 159 5.46 5.95 5.21
C VAL A 159 5.56 4.98 4.05
N LEU A 160 4.77 3.91 4.09
CA LEU A 160 4.63 2.93 3.01
C LEU A 160 3.19 2.95 2.47
N LEU A 161 3.05 3.22 1.20
CA LEU A 161 1.78 3.19 0.47
C LEU A 161 1.73 1.94 -0.42
N LEU A 162 0.70 1.11 -0.28
CA LEU A 162 0.54 -0.17 -0.96
C LEU A 162 -0.76 -0.18 -1.77
N ASP A 163 -0.67 -0.07 -3.09
CA ASP A 163 -1.83 -0.13 -3.99
C ASP A 163 -1.99 -1.56 -4.52
N GLU A 164 -2.86 -2.35 -3.90
CA GLU A 164 -3.12 -3.78 -4.19
C GLU A 164 -1.84 -4.65 -4.23
N PRO A 165 -1.05 -4.65 -3.16
CA PRO A 165 0.31 -5.20 -3.18
C PRO A 165 0.37 -6.71 -3.38
N THR A 166 -0.75 -7.42 -3.29
CA THR A 166 -0.80 -8.89 -3.27
C THR A 166 -1.62 -9.49 -4.41
N SER A 167 -2.14 -8.67 -5.34
CA SER A 167 -3.08 -9.12 -6.39
C SER A 167 -2.51 -10.19 -7.34
N ALA A 168 -1.20 -10.25 -7.52
CA ALA A 168 -0.51 -11.23 -8.38
C ALA A 168 0.20 -12.36 -7.60
N LEU A 169 0.04 -12.41 -6.27
CA LEU A 169 0.67 -13.40 -5.41
C LEU A 169 -0.27 -14.58 -5.12
N ASP A 170 0.26 -15.78 -4.99
CA ASP A 170 -0.43 -16.90 -4.36
C ASP A 170 -0.57 -16.67 -2.84
N ILE A 171 -1.43 -17.46 -2.19
CA ILE A 171 -1.80 -17.29 -0.77
C ILE A 171 -0.58 -17.28 0.15
N GLY A 172 0.41 -18.16 -0.07
CA GLY A 172 1.60 -18.24 0.78
C GLY A 172 2.48 -17.00 0.65
N HIS A 173 2.71 -16.54 -0.56
CA HIS A 173 3.49 -15.34 -0.81
C HIS A 173 2.74 -14.06 -0.41
N GLN A 174 1.40 -14.01 -0.52
CA GLN A 174 0.57 -12.94 0.02
C GLN A 174 0.79 -12.77 1.52
N GLN A 175 0.61 -13.87 2.27
CA GLN A 175 0.78 -13.89 3.70
C GLN A 175 2.19 -13.45 4.09
N HIS A 176 3.22 -14.04 3.49
CA HIS A 176 4.62 -13.71 3.78
C HIS A 176 4.92 -12.21 3.56
N ALA A 177 4.46 -11.64 2.45
CA ALA A 177 4.69 -10.22 2.15
C ALA A 177 4.00 -9.29 3.16
N LEU A 178 2.74 -9.60 3.54
CA LEU A 178 1.99 -8.79 4.51
C LEU A 178 2.56 -8.94 5.93
N GLU A 179 2.97 -10.14 6.34
CA GLU A 179 3.65 -10.40 7.61
C GLU A 179 4.99 -9.64 7.71
N LEU A 180 5.76 -9.58 6.61
CA LEU A 180 6.99 -8.78 6.57
C LEU A 180 6.67 -7.29 6.79
N VAL A 181 5.68 -6.75 6.09
CA VAL A 181 5.26 -5.35 6.26
C VAL A 181 4.80 -5.11 7.70
N ASP A 182 3.99 -6.00 8.27
CA ASP A 182 3.49 -5.89 9.66
C ASP A 182 4.63 -5.96 10.68
N ARG A 183 5.60 -6.85 10.49
CA ARG A 183 6.80 -6.91 11.31
C ARG A 183 7.59 -5.60 11.27
N LEU A 184 7.87 -5.07 10.07
CA LEU A 184 8.60 -3.80 9.90
C LEU A 184 7.83 -2.63 10.50
N ARG A 185 6.50 -2.61 10.38
CA ARG A 185 5.62 -1.65 11.02
C ARG A 185 5.83 -1.63 12.55
N ARG A 186 5.82 -2.79 13.18
CA ARG A 186 5.98 -2.92 14.64
C ARG A 186 7.40 -2.60 15.10
N GLU A 187 8.41 -3.08 14.38
CA GLU A 187 9.82 -2.93 14.77
C GLU A 187 10.37 -1.52 14.51
N ARG A 188 9.96 -0.89 13.39
CA ARG A 188 10.53 0.40 12.93
C ARG A 188 9.56 1.57 13.03
N GLY A 189 8.33 1.36 13.51
CA GLY A 189 7.30 2.38 13.54
C GLY A 189 6.83 2.82 12.16
N LEU A 190 6.94 1.92 11.14
CA LEU A 190 6.52 2.19 9.77
C LEU A 190 5.01 2.47 9.73
N ALA A 191 4.62 3.61 9.18
CA ALA A 191 3.22 3.94 8.95
C ALA A 191 2.78 3.39 7.59
N VAL A 192 1.69 2.62 7.53
CA VAL A 192 1.25 1.92 6.32
C VAL A 192 -0.15 2.36 5.91
N VAL A 193 -0.32 2.78 4.66
CA VAL A 193 -1.64 2.90 4.02
C VAL A 193 -1.71 1.91 2.87
N SER A 194 -2.68 1.02 2.90
CA SER A 194 -2.90 0.07 1.81
C SER A 194 -4.28 0.24 1.18
N ALA A 195 -4.39 -0.06 -0.11
CA ALA A 195 -5.64 -0.34 -0.78
C ALA A 195 -5.72 -1.84 -1.05
N MET A 196 -6.78 -2.52 -0.60
CA MET A 196 -6.93 -3.95 -0.74
C MET A 196 -8.33 -4.30 -1.25
N HIS A 197 -8.41 -5.42 -1.99
CA HIS A 197 -9.69 -6.01 -2.42
C HIS A 197 -10.12 -7.17 -1.52
N ASP A 198 -9.16 -7.91 -0.96
CA ASP A 198 -9.45 -8.97 -0.01
C ASP A 198 -9.79 -8.37 1.35
N LEU A 199 -11.07 -8.45 1.71
CA LEU A 199 -11.61 -7.86 2.93
C LEU A 199 -11.15 -8.60 4.18
N THR A 200 -10.92 -9.92 4.07
CA THR A 200 -10.40 -10.73 5.18
C THR A 200 -8.96 -10.34 5.48
N LEU A 201 -8.10 -10.27 4.46
CA LEU A 201 -6.72 -9.82 4.64
C LEU A 201 -6.65 -8.35 5.13
N ALA A 202 -7.51 -7.48 4.61
CA ALA A 202 -7.60 -6.10 5.10
C ALA A 202 -7.92 -6.05 6.60
N GLY A 203 -8.89 -6.88 7.04
CA GLY A 203 -9.27 -6.97 8.45
C GLY A 203 -8.24 -7.64 9.35
N MET A 204 -7.39 -8.55 8.80
CA MET A 204 -6.32 -9.23 9.55
C MET A 204 -5.14 -8.33 9.87
N TYR A 205 -4.73 -7.49 8.93
CA TYR A 205 -3.47 -6.75 9.03
C TYR A 205 -3.63 -5.29 9.43
N ALA A 206 -4.74 -4.65 9.02
CA ALA A 206 -4.94 -3.23 9.32
C ALA A 206 -5.49 -3.02 10.74
N ASP A 207 -4.95 -2.01 11.43
CA ASP A 207 -5.50 -1.55 12.72
C ASP A 207 -6.85 -0.86 12.50
N ARG A 208 -7.03 -0.24 11.33
CA ARG A 208 -8.24 0.51 10.98
C ARG A 208 -8.55 0.41 9.48
N LEU A 209 -9.83 0.29 9.18
CA LEU A 209 -10.36 0.30 7.82
C LEU A 209 -11.04 1.63 7.51
N VAL A 210 -10.90 2.07 6.26
CA VAL A 210 -11.66 3.19 5.67
C VAL A 210 -12.38 2.67 4.44
N LEU A 211 -13.70 2.57 4.53
CA LEU A 211 -14.54 2.15 3.42
C LEU A 211 -14.89 3.36 2.55
N MET A 212 -14.51 3.29 1.28
CA MET A 212 -14.85 4.28 0.27
C MET A 212 -15.90 3.75 -0.70
N HIS A 213 -16.80 4.63 -1.10
CA HIS A 213 -17.79 4.38 -2.15
C HIS A 213 -18.04 5.69 -2.91
N ASP A 214 -18.02 5.66 -4.24
CA ASP A 214 -18.23 6.82 -5.12
C ASP A 214 -17.43 8.06 -4.71
N GLY A 215 -16.13 7.87 -4.46
CA GLY A 215 -15.19 8.92 -4.11
C GLY A 215 -15.32 9.49 -2.69
N SER A 216 -16.20 8.93 -1.86
CA SER A 216 -16.45 9.41 -0.50
C SER A 216 -16.16 8.32 0.55
N THR A 217 -15.71 8.73 1.74
CA THR A 217 -15.63 7.83 2.90
C THR A 217 -17.03 7.61 3.46
N VAL A 218 -17.48 6.34 3.53
CA VAL A 218 -18.82 5.96 4.00
C VAL A 218 -18.81 5.24 5.35
N ALA A 219 -17.67 4.64 5.73
CA ALA A 219 -17.46 4.06 7.06
C ALA A 219 -15.97 4.07 7.40
N ARG A 220 -15.65 4.12 8.70
CA ARG A 220 -14.28 3.98 9.23
C ARG A 220 -14.33 3.39 10.63
N GLY A 221 -13.31 2.65 11.00
CA GLY A 221 -13.18 2.02 12.31
C GLY A 221 -12.39 0.73 12.25
N SER A 222 -12.57 -0.12 13.26
CA SER A 222 -12.00 -1.47 13.27
C SER A 222 -12.61 -2.33 12.16
N ALA A 223 -12.02 -3.48 11.90
CA ALA A 223 -12.60 -4.45 10.95
C ALA A 223 -14.03 -4.83 11.35
N GLU A 224 -14.32 -4.96 12.63
CA GLU A 224 -15.65 -5.29 13.17
C GLU A 224 -16.68 -4.17 12.89
N ASP A 225 -16.26 -2.91 13.00
CA ASP A 225 -17.15 -1.75 12.76
C ASP A 225 -17.48 -1.58 11.27
N VAL A 226 -16.54 -1.90 10.39
CA VAL A 226 -16.63 -1.58 8.96
C VAL A 226 -17.11 -2.77 8.13
N LEU A 227 -16.64 -3.99 8.41
CA LEU A 227 -17.00 -5.21 7.68
C LEU A 227 -18.30 -5.81 8.22
N THR A 228 -19.39 -5.06 8.13
CA THR A 228 -20.73 -5.52 8.55
C THR A 228 -21.52 -6.06 7.35
N PRO A 229 -22.46 -7.01 7.55
CA PRO A 229 -23.33 -7.48 6.47
C PRO A 229 -24.06 -6.33 5.76
N ASP A 230 -24.49 -5.30 6.50
CA ASP A 230 -25.21 -4.14 5.96
C ASP A 230 -24.29 -3.28 5.05
N ASN A 231 -23.06 -3.00 5.46
CA ASN A 231 -22.10 -2.29 4.64
C ASN A 231 -21.75 -3.08 3.37
N LEU A 232 -21.56 -4.40 3.50
CA LEU A 232 -21.26 -5.27 2.36
C LEU A 232 -22.41 -5.33 1.37
N ALA A 233 -23.66 -5.44 1.85
CA ALA A 233 -24.82 -5.41 1.00
C ALA A 233 -24.98 -4.04 0.31
N LYS A 234 -24.86 -2.95 1.07
CA LYS A 234 -25.11 -1.59 0.59
C LYS A 234 -24.04 -1.09 -0.39
N TYR A 235 -22.75 -1.32 -0.10
CA TYR A 235 -21.66 -0.70 -0.83
C TYR A 235 -20.94 -1.64 -1.80
N TYR A 236 -21.00 -2.96 -1.55
CA TYR A 236 -20.42 -3.95 -2.47
C TYR A 236 -21.49 -4.70 -3.27
N GLY A 237 -22.78 -4.55 -2.91
CA GLY A 237 -23.88 -5.27 -3.58
C GLY A 237 -23.84 -6.78 -3.34
N VAL A 238 -23.20 -7.25 -2.27
CA VAL A 238 -23.03 -8.67 -1.98
C VAL A 238 -23.73 -9.04 -0.69
N ASN A 239 -24.42 -10.19 -0.72
CA ASN A 239 -24.89 -10.82 0.50
C ASN A 239 -23.77 -11.70 1.06
N ALA A 240 -23.25 -11.36 2.23
CA ALA A 240 -22.13 -12.06 2.85
C ALA A 240 -22.41 -12.31 4.33
N ARG A 241 -21.82 -13.41 4.86
CA ARG A 241 -21.70 -13.63 6.29
C ARG A 241 -20.36 -13.06 6.75
N VAL A 242 -20.39 -12.40 7.88
CA VAL A 242 -19.20 -11.93 8.57
C VAL A 242 -19.04 -12.78 9.82
N LEU A 243 -17.95 -13.49 9.91
CA LEU A 243 -17.64 -14.36 11.05
C LEU A 243 -16.49 -13.71 11.86
N ARG A 244 -16.57 -13.87 13.16
CA ARG A 244 -15.48 -13.54 14.07
C ARG A 244 -14.87 -14.83 14.58
N GLU A 245 -13.61 -15.04 14.26
CA GLU A 245 -12.83 -16.19 14.74
C GLU A 245 -12.42 -15.98 16.23
N PRO A 246 -12.04 -17.05 16.94
CA PRO A 246 -11.68 -16.96 18.36
C PRO A 246 -10.49 -16.02 18.65
N ASP A 247 -9.60 -15.81 17.69
CA ASP A 247 -8.47 -14.88 17.77
C ASP A 247 -8.85 -13.42 17.47
N GLY A 248 -10.13 -13.16 17.15
CA GLY A 248 -10.65 -11.85 16.82
C GLY A 248 -10.63 -11.52 15.32
N THR A 249 -10.07 -12.38 14.48
CA THR A 249 -10.03 -12.19 13.02
C THR A 249 -11.45 -12.13 12.44
N ILE A 250 -11.69 -11.14 11.58
CA ILE A 250 -12.96 -10.99 10.85
C ILE A 250 -12.82 -11.65 9.47
N VAL A 251 -13.68 -12.63 9.20
CA VAL A 251 -13.71 -13.37 7.93
C VAL A 251 -14.99 -13.05 7.18
N VAL A 252 -14.84 -12.61 5.94
CA VAL A 252 -15.96 -12.29 5.05
C VAL A 252 -16.22 -13.44 4.08
N ILE A 253 -17.38 -14.07 4.17
CA ILE A 253 -17.78 -15.20 3.33
C ILE A 253 -18.98 -14.81 2.47
N PRO A 254 -18.80 -14.64 1.14
CA PRO A 254 -19.91 -14.39 0.25
C PRO A 254 -20.94 -15.55 0.30
N ASN A 255 -22.21 -15.23 0.41
CA ASN A 255 -23.27 -16.23 0.31
C ASN A 255 -23.54 -16.55 -1.16
N ARG A 256 -23.61 -17.83 -1.48
CA ARG A 256 -24.07 -18.25 -2.80
C ARG A 256 -25.57 -17.92 -2.90
N GLY A 257 -25.95 -17.00 -3.80
CA GLY A 257 -27.34 -16.76 -4.11
C GLY A 257 -28.00 -18.10 -4.55
N ARG A 258 -28.93 -18.60 -3.77
CA ARG A 258 -29.81 -19.65 -4.30
C ARG A 258 -30.78 -18.92 -5.24
N SER A 259 -30.61 -19.11 -6.56
CA SER A 259 -31.61 -18.78 -7.52
C SER A 259 -32.85 -19.65 -7.16
N ASN A 260 -33.91 -19.02 -6.68
CA ASN A 260 -35.23 -19.66 -6.64
C ASN A 260 -35.75 -19.77 -8.06
#